data_e76c7deb76e13d46ce257a8b74a1fcc6
#
_entry.id   e76c7deb76e13d46ce257a8b74a1fcc6
#
_cell.length_a   1.000
_cell.length_b   1.000
_cell.length_c   1.000
_cell.angle_alpha   90.00
_cell.angle_beta   90.00
_cell.angle_gamma   90.00
#
_symmetry.space_group_name_H-M   'P 1'
#
loop_
_entity.id
_entity.type
_entity.pdbx_description
1 polymer ?
#
loop_
_entity_poly.entity_id
_entity_poly.type
_entity_poly.pdbx_seq_one_letter_code
_entity_poly.pdbx_strand_id
1 'polypeptide(L)'
;MTSMPVDVTKRKWVVAITKLLGLLGLAGLLYPLLKYLSPSKEARAQGGPVRVDLSTMKIGEQKTIVWRGKPVWVVRRSKEDIARLPSLNGYLRDPLSTIDQQPSYAKNINRSVRPDFLVLLGVCTHLGCAPTYRPEPGAVDAAWPGGFYCSCHGSRFDLAGRVFKDMPAPTNLEVPPYRFEQDVLIIGEDVAAM
;
A
#
# COMPACT_ATOMS: atom_id res chain seq x y z
N MET A 1 -49.31 5.29 -60.39
CA MET A 1 -48.54 5.90 -59.28
C MET A 1 -47.11 6.08 -59.76
N THR A 2 -46.79 7.31 -60.22
CA THR A 2 -45.45 7.67 -60.67
C THR A 2 -44.58 8.01 -59.47
N SER A 3 -43.59 7.17 -59.16
CA SER A 3 -42.58 7.44 -58.12
C SER A 3 -41.77 8.64 -58.55
N MET A 4 -41.78 9.71 -57.73
CA MET A 4 -40.91 10.87 -57.96
C MET A 4 -39.43 10.43 -57.86
N PRO A 5 -38.56 10.89 -58.80
CA PRO A 5 -37.15 10.53 -58.75
C PRO A 5 -36.52 11.07 -57.45
N VAL A 6 -35.83 10.19 -56.72
CA VAL A 6 -35.14 10.55 -55.47
C VAL A 6 -33.93 11.43 -55.78
N ASP A 7 -33.90 12.66 -55.25
CA ASP A 7 -32.72 13.55 -55.37
C ASP A 7 -31.54 12.95 -54.57
N VAL A 8 -30.62 12.32 -55.26
CA VAL A 8 -29.47 11.64 -54.70
C VAL A 8 -28.56 12.58 -53.89
N THR A 9 -28.49 13.85 -54.27
CA THR A 9 -27.66 14.85 -53.58
C THR A 9 -28.28 15.22 -52.23
N LYS A 10 -29.57 15.47 -52.15
CA LYS A 10 -30.30 15.73 -50.90
C LYS A 10 -30.20 14.54 -49.96
N ARG A 11 -30.37 13.32 -50.48
CA ARG A 11 -30.21 12.10 -49.70
C ARG A 11 -28.82 11.96 -49.08
N LYS A 12 -27.73 12.25 -49.84
CA LYS A 12 -26.36 12.21 -49.31
C LYS A 12 -26.17 13.22 -48.18
N TRP A 13 -26.68 14.43 -48.31
CA TRP A 13 -26.58 15.47 -47.29
C TRP A 13 -27.37 15.10 -46.02
N VAL A 14 -28.61 14.63 -46.16
CA VAL A 14 -29.43 14.18 -45.02
C VAL A 14 -28.73 13.04 -44.28
N VAL A 15 -28.20 12.05 -44.98
CA VAL A 15 -27.47 10.93 -44.35
C VAL A 15 -26.19 11.43 -43.67
N ALA A 16 -25.44 12.35 -44.24
CA ALA A 16 -24.25 12.91 -43.63
C ALA A 16 -24.58 13.68 -42.34
N ILE A 17 -25.61 14.53 -42.38
CA ILE A 17 -26.08 15.28 -41.18
C ILE A 17 -26.57 14.33 -40.08
N THR A 18 -27.36 13.32 -40.44
CA THR A 18 -27.84 12.31 -39.47
C THR A 18 -26.69 11.57 -38.80
N LYS A 19 -25.67 11.16 -39.60
CA LYS A 19 -24.48 10.52 -39.03
C LYS A 19 -23.71 11.44 -38.10
N LEU A 20 -23.52 12.71 -38.47
CA LEU A 20 -22.85 13.71 -37.64
C LEU A 20 -23.60 13.93 -36.32
N LEU A 21 -24.93 14.12 -36.37
CA LEU A 21 -25.76 14.29 -35.18
C LEU A 21 -25.73 13.05 -34.30
N GLY A 22 -25.75 11.85 -34.89
CA GLY A 22 -25.62 10.59 -34.18
C GLY A 22 -24.28 10.45 -33.45
N LEU A 23 -23.16 10.85 -34.12
CA LEU A 23 -21.84 10.86 -33.48
C LEU A 23 -21.74 11.87 -32.35
N LEU A 24 -22.28 13.07 -32.53
CA LEU A 24 -22.34 14.09 -31.46
C LEU A 24 -23.17 13.64 -30.28
N GLY A 25 -24.32 13.00 -30.53
CA GLY A 25 -25.16 12.42 -29.48
C GLY A 25 -24.45 11.32 -28.71
N LEU A 26 -23.75 10.42 -29.43
CA LEU A 26 -22.95 9.35 -28.81
C LEU A 26 -21.79 9.92 -27.97
N ALA A 27 -21.08 10.91 -28.50
CA ALA A 27 -20.00 11.59 -27.76
C ALA A 27 -20.52 12.28 -26.50
N GLY A 28 -21.68 12.95 -26.59
CA GLY A 28 -22.35 13.56 -25.45
C GLY A 28 -22.78 12.57 -24.38
N LEU A 29 -23.15 11.35 -24.76
CA LEU A 29 -23.51 10.25 -23.85
C LEU A 29 -22.27 9.61 -23.20
N LEU A 30 -21.20 9.44 -23.98
CA LEU A 30 -19.97 8.82 -23.50
C LEU A 30 -19.15 9.74 -22.59
N TYR A 31 -19.19 11.06 -22.82
CA TYR A 31 -18.41 12.03 -22.05
C TYR A 31 -18.65 11.95 -20.52
N PRO A 32 -19.89 12.04 -20.03
CA PRO A 32 -20.14 11.93 -18.58
C PRO A 32 -19.77 10.56 -18.03
N LEU A 33 -19.96 9.49 -18.80
CA LEU A 33 -19.58 8.13 -18.40
C LEU A 33 -18.07 8.00 -18.21
N LEU A 34 -17.28 8.47 -19.15
CA LEU A 34 -15.81 8.47 -19.07
C LEU A 34 -15.31 9.39 -17.95
N LYS A 35 -15.97 10.55 -17.76
CA LYS A 35 -15.62 11.47 -16.69
C LYS A 35 -15.93 10.90 -15.32
N TYR A 36 -17.01 10.11 -15.19
CA TYR A 36 -17.35 9.42 -13.94
C TYR A 36 -16.32 8.35 -13.55
N LEU A 37 -15.67 7.70 -14.52
CA LEU A 37 -14.59 6.74 -14.28
C LEU A 37 -13.26 7.40 -13.89
N SER A 38 -13.14 8.72 -14.03
CA SER A 38 -11.93 9.45 -13.64
C SER A 38 -11.87 9.62 -12.12
N PRO A 39 -10.70 9.40 -11.47
CA PRO A 39 -10.58 9.58 -10.03
C PRO A 39 -10.91 11.01 -9.62
N SER A 40 -11.65 11.18 -8.50
CA SER A 40 -11.96 12.48 -7.92
C SER A 40 -10.70 13.22 -7.46
N LYS A 41 -10.80 14.53 -7.19
CA LYS A 41 -9.69 15.30 -6.63
C LYS A 41 -9.27 14.75 -5.27
N GLU A 42 -10.22 14.34 -4.45
CA GLU A 42 -10.03 13.72 -3.13
C GLU A 42 -9.31 12.38 -3.25
N ALA A 43 -9.73 11.52 -4.19
CA ALA A 43 -9.07 10.23 -4.43
C ALA A 43 -7.61 10.41 -4.90
N ARG A 44 -7.34 11.44 -5.71
CA ARG A 44 -5.96 11.79 -6.13
C ARG A 44 -5.14 12.33 -4.96
N ALA A 45 -5.73 13.17 -4.10
CA ALA A 45 -5.06 13.71 -2.93
C ALA A 45 -4.70 12.62 -1.90
N GLN A 46 -5.58 11.63 -1.69
CA GLN A 46 -5.31 10.48 -0.82
C GLN A 46 -4.20 9.56 -1.36
N GLY A 47 -3.89 9.62 -2.64
CA GLY A 47 -2.80 8.86 -3.27
C GLY A 47 -1.43 9.52 -3.18
N GLY A 48 -1.36 10.78 -2.73
CA GLY A 48 -0.12 11.54 -2.60
C GLY A 48 0.78 11.08 -1.44
N PRO A 49 2.01 11.60 -1.37
CA PRO A 49 2.92 11.32 -0.27
C PRO A 49 2.41 11.95 1.03
N VAL A 50 2.69 11.28 2.16
CA VAL A 50 2.32 11.75 3.51
C VAL A 50 3.57 12.03 4.31
N ARG A 51 3.65 13.22 4.92
CA ARG A 51 4.77 13.65 5.78
C ARG A 51 4.42 13.40 7.25
N VAL A 52 5.35 12.80 7.98
CA VAL A 52 5.18 12.44 9.41
C VAL A 52 6.37 12.93 10.19
N ASP A 53 6.15 13.78 11.18
CA ASP A 53 7.17 14.21 12.14
C ASP A 53 7.45 13.10 13.16
N LEU A 54 8.70 12.69 13.26
CA LEU A 54 9.19 11.65 14.17
C LEU A 54 9.96 12.20 15.37
N SER A 55 10.21 13.50 15.42
CA SER A 55 11.07 14.14 16.44
C SER A 55 10.63 13.84 17.88
N THR A 56 9.31 13.76 18.11
CA THR A 56 8.70 13.52 19.42
C THR A 56 8.37 12.05 19.70
N MET A 57 8.62 11.16 18.76
CA MET A 57 8.24 9.75 18.88
C MET A 57 9.12 9.04 19.90
N LYS A 58 8.50 8.33 20.86
CA LYS A 58 9.20 7.60 21.94
C LYS A 58 9.61 6.21 21.49
N ILE A 59 10.66 5.64 22.10
CA ILE A 59 11.04 4.24 21.90
C ILE A 59 9.88 3.33 22.32
N GLY A 60 9.58 2.32 21.49
CA GLY A 60 8.43 1.42 21.66
C GLY A 60 7.09 1.98 21.17
N GLU A 61 7.05 3.27 20.79
CA GLU A 61 5.82 3.88 20.27
C GLU A 61 5.51 3.42 18.85
N GLN A 62 4.22 3.21 18.58
CA GLN A 62 3.66 3.00 17.24
C GLN A 62 2.75 4.17 16.87
N LYS A 63 3.00 4.80 15.72
CA LYS A 63 2.07 5.72 15.06
C LYS A 63 1.40 5.03 13.88
N THR A 64 0.10 5.27 13.73
CA THR A 64 -0.67 4.80 12.55
C THR A 64 -1.03 5.97 11.66
N ILE A 65 -0.65 5.89 10.40
CA ILE A 65 -0.91 6.88 9.37
C ILE A 65 -1.74 6.23 8.26
N VAL A 66 -2.69 6.94 7.68
CA VAL A 66 -3.43 6.46 6.51
C VAL A 66 -2.73 6.91 5.24
N TRP A 67 -2.34 5.96 4.38
CA TRP A 67 -1.79 6.23 3.06
C TRP A 67 -2.47 5.33 2.03
N ARG A 68 -3.01 5.93 0.96
CA ARG A 68 -3.78 5.22 -0.08
C ARG A 68 -4.89 4.32 0.49
N GLY A 69 -5.58 4.79 1.53
CA GLY A 69 -6.65 4.06 2.19
C GLY A 69 -6.21 2.86 3.04
N LYS A 70 -4.90 2.63 3.20
CA LYS A 70 -4.34 1.56 4.04
C LYS A 70 -3.65 2.13 5.26
N PRO A 71 -3.69 1.44 6.43
CA PRO A 71 -2.90 1.83 7.59
C PRO A 71 -1.42 1.58 7.33
N VAL A 72 -0.59 2.58 7.56
CA VAL A 72 0.87 2.46 7.61
C VAL A 72 1.30 2.64 9.06
N TRP A 73 2.06 1.71 9.56
CA TRP A 73 2.63 1.77 10.90
C TRP A 73 4.06 2.28 10.84
N VAL A 74 4.35 3.22 11.72
CA VAL A 74 5.71 3.65 12.03
C VAL A 74 5.97 3.26 13.47
N VAL A 75 6.97 2.41 13.69
CA VAL A 75 7.36 1.93 15.01
C VAL A 75 8.78 2.39 15.31
N ARG A 76 9.00 3.03 16.47
CA ARG A 76 10.34 3.35 16.96
C ARG A 76 10.85 2.20 17.84
N ARG A 77 11.76 1.38 17.28
CA ARG A 77 12.31 0.20 17.94
C ARG A 77 13.44 0.57 18.90
N SER A 78 13.59 -0.20 19.97
CA SER A 78 14.73 -0.12 20.88
C SER A 78 15.98 -0.78 20.25
N LYS A 79 17.15 -0.53 20.84
CA LYS A 79 18.39 -1.23 20.45
C LYS A 79 18.31 -2.72 20.75
N GLU A 80 17.65 -3.08 21.83
CA GLU A 80 17.42 -4.46 22.28
C GLU A 80 16.52 -5.22 21.29
N ASP A 81 15.47 -4.57 20.79
CA ASP A 81 14.57 -5.14 19.78
C ASP A 81 15.32 -5.45 18.48
N ILE A 82 16.15 -4.50 18.04
CA ILE A 82 16.98 -4.65 16.83
C ILE A 82 18.00 -5.78 17.00
N ALA A 83 18.66 -5.84 18.17
CA ALA A 83 19.68 -6.86 18.46
C ALA A 83 19.11 -8.29 18.51
N ARG A 84 17.81 -8.46 18.79
CA ARG A 84 17.13 -9.77 18.79
C ARG A 84 16.79 -10.30 17.40
N LEU A 85 16.64 -9.45 16.39
CA LEU A 85 16.20 -9.85 15.06
C LEU A 85 17.03 -11.00 14.44
N PRO A 86 18.37 -11.03 14.54
CA PRO A 86 19.17 -12.12 13.98
C PRO A 86 18.88 -13.49 14.61
N SER A 87 18.62 -13.55 15.92
CA SER A 87 18.34 -14.80 16.64
C SER A 87 17.05 -15.49 16.19
N LEU A 88 16.13 -14.75 15.57
CA LEU A 88 14.85 -15.26 15.07
C LEU A 88 14.93 -15.89 13.69
N ASN A 89 16.03 -15.72 12.95
CA ASN A 89 16.14 -16.13 11.54
C ASN A 89 15.78 -17.62 11.31
N GLY A 90 16.13 -18.50 12.23
CA GLY A 90 15.82 -19.93 12.14
C GLY A 90 14.32 -20.26 12.20
N TYR A 91 13.52 -19.37 12.77
CA TYR A 91 12.08 -19.54 12.96
C TYR A 91 11.24 -18.84 11.90
N LEU A 92 11.85 -18.05 11.01
CA LEU A 92 11.15 -17.25 10.01
C LEU A 92 11.08 -17.98 8.67
N ARG A 93 10.03 -17.71 7.90
CA ARG A 93 9.80 -18.25 6.56
C ARG A 93 10.73 -17.62 5.52
N ASP A 94 10.86 -16.29 5.54
CA ASP A 94 11.73 -15.51 4.66
C ASP A 94 12.54 -14.50 5.49
N PRO A 95 13.60 -14.96 6.22
CA PRO A 95 14.38 -14.09 7.11
C PRO A 95 15.20 -13.03 6.38
N LEU A 96 15.54 -13.27 5.11
CA LEU A 96 16.36 -12.37 4.28
C LEU A 96 15.50 -11.47 3.38
N SER A 97 14.17 -11.57 3.47
CA SER A 97 13.22 -10.79 2.65
C SER A 97 13.53 -10.93 1.15
N THR A 98 13.65 -12.18 0.70
CA THR A 98 13.93 -12.53 -0.70
C THR A 98 12.72 -12.29 -1.59
N ILE A 99 11.50 -12.45 -1.04
CA ILE A 99 10.25 -12.14 -1.72
C ILE A 99 10.11 -10.62 -1.84
N ASP A 100 9.62 -10.15 -2.98
CA ASP A 100 9.49 -8.72 -3.29
C ASP A 100 8.31 -8.10 -2.53
N GLN A 101 8.55 -7.74 -1.27
CA GLN A 101 7.61 -7.13 -0.32
C GLN A 101 8.11 -5.79 0.23
N GLN A 102 9.21 -5.29 -0.31
CA GLN A 102 9.87 -4.08 0.15
C GLN A 102 10.69 -3.43 -0.96
N PRO A 103 10.90 -2.10 -0.91
CA PRO A 103 11.89 -1.43 -1.75
C PRO A 103 13.30 -1.99 -1.53
N SER A 104 14.16 -1.89 -2.53
CA SER A 104 15.52 -2.45 -2.51
C SER A 104 16.37 -1.98 -1.32
N TYR A 105 16.24 -0.72 -0.92
CA TYR A 105 16.95 -0.14 0.23
C TYR A 105 16.50 -0.72 1.58
N ALA A 106 15.30 -1.28 1.67
CA ALA A 106 14.78 -1.95 2.86
C ALA A 106 14.97 -3.48 2.82
N LYS A 107 15.67 -4.01 1.81
CA LYS A 107 15.98 -5.44 1.69
C LYS A 107 17.18 -5.81 2.57
N ASN A 108 16.99 -5.71 3.87
CA ASN A 108 17.98 -6.02 4.90
C ASN A 108 17.28 -6.62 6.12
N ILE A 109 18.05 -7.07 7.13
CA ILE A 109 17.52 -7.75 8.32
C ILE A 109 16.55 -6.87 9.14
N ASN A 110 16.75 -5.57 9.12
CA ASN A 110 15.91 -4.61 9.83
C ASN A 110 14.66 -4.24 9.05
N ARG A 111 14.63 -4.54 7.74
CA ARG A 111 13.62 -4.14 6.76
C ARG A 111 13.31 -2.64 6.82
N SER A 112 14.35 -1.86 6.96
CA SER A 112 14.27 -0.40 7.09
C SER A 112 15.56 0.26 6.64
N VAL A 113 15.48 1.56 6.25
CA VAL A 113 16.62 2.43 5.97
C VAL A 113 17.34 2.77 7.28
N ARG A 114 16.57 3.18 8.28
CA ARG A 114 17.07 3.48 9.64
C ARG A 114 16.62 2.35 10.56
N PRO A 115 17.52 1.61 11.20
CA PRO A 115 17.17 0.45 12.04
C PRO A 115 16.20 0.78 13.18
N ASP A 116 16.28 1.99 13.73
CA ASP A 116 15.44 2.48 14.81
C ASP A 116 13.98 2.77 14.38
N PHE A 117 13.72 2.97 13.10
CA PHE A 117 12.36 3.19 12.58
C PHE A 117 11.94 2.09 11.61
N LEU A 118 10.86 1.41 11.93
CA LEU A 118 10.20 0.43 11.07
C LEU A 118 8.96 1.06 10.45
N VAL A 119 8.81 0.91 9.13
CA VAL A 119 7.65 1.41 8.38
C VAL A 119 7.00 0.24 7.65
N LEU A 120 5.76 -0.10 7.99
CA LEU A 120 5.05 -1.26 7.43
C LEU A 120 3.63 -0.89 7.03
N LEU A 121 3.09 -1.54 6.00
CA LEU A 121 1.65 -1.60 5.82
C LEU A 121 1.04 -2.47 6.92
N GLY A 122 0.11 -1.91 7.68
CA GLY A 122 -0.59 -2.58 8.78
C GLY A 122 -1.66 -3.57 8.30
N VAL A 123 -1.33 -4.36 7.26
CA VAL A 123 -2.24 -5.28 6.58
C VAL A 123 -1.61 -6.66 6.52
N CYS A 124 -2.26 -7.63 7.17
CA CYS A 124 -1.82 -9.02 7.17
C CYS A 124 -1.84 -9.61 5.75
N THR A 125 -0.74 -10.24 5.36
CA THR A 125 -0.57 -10.82 4.02
C THR A 125 -1.40 -12.10 3.80
N HIS A 126 -2.10 -12.60 4.83
CA HIS A 126 -3.04 -13.72 4.67
C HIS A 126 -4.33 -13.27 3.97
N LEU A 127 -5.20 -12.50 4.66
CA LEU A 127 -6.51 -12.06 4.16
C LEU A 127 -6.83 -10.60 4.52
N GLY A 128 -5.83 -9.77 4.75
CA GLY A 128 -6.00 -8.32 4.88
C GLY A 128 -6.44 -7.80 6.25
N CYS A 129 -6.53 -8.65 7.31
CA CYS A 129 -6.78 -8.16 8.67
C CYS A 129 -5.64 -7.25 9.14
N ALA A 130 -5.91 -6.35 10.10
CA ALA A 130 -4.89 -5.53 10.75
C ALA A 130 -4.29 -6.31 11.94
N PRO A 131 -3.01 -6.73 11.91
CA PRO A 131 -2.34 -7.32 13.06
C PRO A 131 -2.21 -6.31 14.20
N THR A 132 -2.15 -6.77 15.42
CA THR A 132 -1.95 -5.95 16.63
C THR A 132 -0.46 -5.90 16.97
N TYR A 133 0.07 -4.72 17.25
CA TYR A 133 1.41 -4.53 17.79
C TYR A 133 1.48 -5.05 19.22
N ARG A 134 2.38 -6.00 19.46
CA ARG A 134 2.62 -6.66 20.75
C ARG A 134 4.15 -6.77 20.96
N PRO A 135 4.82 -5.67 21.33
CA PRO A 135 6.28 -5.64 21.40
C PRO A 135 6.84 -6.45 22.59
N GLU A 136 6.06 -6.64 23.66
CA GLU A 136 6.56 -7.28 24.86
C GLU A 136 6.70 -8.80 24.67
N PRO A 137 7.87 -9.39 24.99
CA PRO A 137 8.00 -10.84 25.06
C PRO A 137 6.95 -11.44 26.00
N GLY A 138 6.38 -12.59 25.59
CA GLY A 138 5.35 -13.26 26.36
C GLY A 138 3.93 -12.68 26.22
N ALA A 139 3.72 -11.59 25.49
CA ALA A 139 2.41 -10.92 25.40
C ALA A 139 1.33 -11.73 24.63
N VAL A 140 1.70 -12.74 23.88
CA VAL A 140 0.79 -13.63 23.13
C VAL A 140 0.80 -15.04 23.74
N ASP A 141 1.99 -15.59 23.95
CA ASP A 141 2.26 -16.84 24.66
C ASP A 141 3.71 -16.84 25.17
N ALA A 142 4.09 -17.86 25.95
CA ALA A 142 5.41 -17.94 26.60
C ALA A 142 6.60 -17.90 25.61
N ALA A 143 6.41 -18.31 24.36
CA ALA A 143 7.43 -18.30 23.32
C ALA A 143 7.41 -17.03 22.45
N TRP A 144 6.51 -16.09 22.72
CA TRP A 144 6.37 -14.86 21.96
C TRP A 144 7.57 -13.92 22.14
N PRO A 145 8.32 -13.58 21.08
CA PRO A 145 9.51 -12.73 21.22
C PRO A 145 9.24 -11.23 21.13
N GLY A 146 7.99 -10.83 20.87
CA GLY A 146 7.61 -9.47 20.47
C GLY A 146 7.43 -9.35 18.96
N GLY A 147 6.48 -8.50 18.53
CA GLY A 147 6.17 -8.29 17.11
C GLY A 147 4.73 -7.89 16.83
N PHE A 148 4.17 -8.44 15.74
CA PHE A 148 2.79 -8.18 15.33
C PHE A 148 2.00 -9.49 15.27
N TYR A 149 0.86 -9.52 15.96
CA TYR A 149 -0.01 -10.69 16.04
C TYR A 149 -1.34 -10.44 15.31
N CYS A 150 -1.66 -11.27 14.34
CA CYS A 150 -2.94 -11.22 13.62
C CYS A 150 -3.94 -12.16 14.26
N SER A 151 -4.87 -11.63 15.05
CA SER A 151 -5.87 -12.43 15.78
C SER A 151 -6.90 -13.12 14.89
N CYS A 152 -7.04 -12.73 13.62
CA CYS A 152 -8.00 -13.36 12.71
C CYS A 152 -7.71 -14.86 12.51
N HIS A 153 -6.43 -15.22 12.27
CA HIS A 153 -6.04 -16.61 12.00
C HIS A 153 -4.69 -16.97 12.64
N GLY A 154 -4.21 -16.18 13.60
CA GLY A 154 -3.03 -16.50 14.39
C GLY A 154 -1.69 -16.22 13.74
N SER A 155 -1.64 -15.53 12.58
CA SER A 155 -0.36 -15.21 11.94
C SER A 155 0.49 -14.31 12.83
N ARG A 156 1.80 -14.64 12.90
CA ARG A 156 2.80 -13.97 13.74
C ARG A 156 3.89 -13.36 12.88
N PHE A 157 4.30 -12.15 13.23
CA PHE A 157 5.39 -11.43 12.56
C PHE A 157 6.29 -10.83 13.64
N ASP A 158 7.59 -10.82 13.39
CA ASP A 158 8.56 -10.21 14.29
C ASP A 158 8.57 -8.68 14.22
N LEU A 159 9.47 -8.02 14.98
CA LEU A 159 9.63 -6.57 15.01
C LEU A 159 10.33 -5.98 13.74
N ALA A 160 10.53 -6.78 12.71
CA ALA A 160 10.85 -6.33 11.35
C ALA A 160 9.72 -6.66 10.36
N GLY A 161 8.55 -7.16 10.85
CA GLY A 161 7.43 -7.57 10.02
C GLY A 161 7.68 -8.86 9.24
N ARG A 162 8.66 -9.70 9.66
CA ARG A 162 8.97 -10.97 9.00
C ARG A 162 8.09 -12.08 9.58
N VAL A 163 7.47 -12.86 8.70
CA VAL A 163 6.52 -13.90 9.09
C VAL A 163 7.22 -15.14 9.66
N PHE A 164 6.72 -15.68 10.76
CA PHE A 164 7.17 -16.96 11.30
C PHE A 164 6.79 -18.13 10.38
N LYS A 165 7.54 -19.25 10.47
CA LYS A 165 7.19 -20.50 9.80
C LYS A 165 5.83 -21.02 10.28
N ASP A 166 5.17 -21.82 9.48
CA ASP A 166 3.92 -22.51 9.78
C ASP A 166 2.76 -21.56 10.16
N MET A 167 2.83 -20.30 9.67
CA MET A 167 1.75 -19.31 9.82
C MET A 167 0.89 -19.26 8.54
N PRO A 168 -0.42 -18.90 8.69
CA PRO A 168 -1.32 -18.70 7.54
C PRO A 168 -0.85 -17.62 6.57
N ALA A 169 -0.22 -16.55 7.07
CA ALA A 169 0.35 -15.50 6.22
C ALA A 169 1.49 -16.06 5.35
N PRO A 170 1.42 -15.91 4.01
CA PRO A 170 2.41 -16.50 3.10
C PRO A 170 3.71 -15.72 3.03
N THR A 171 3.71 -14.42 3.32
CA THR A 171 4.85 -13.51 3.14
C THR A 171 5.00 -12.56 4.32
N ASN A 172 6.14 -11.89 4.39
CA ASN A 172 6.39 -10.79 5.32
C ASN A 172 5.37 -9.65 5.12
N LEU A 173 5.17 -8.79 6.12
CA LEU A 173 4.38 -7.57 5.96
C LEU A 173 5.06 -6.65 4.93
N GLU A 174 4.27 -5.94 4.15
CA GLU A 174 4.78 -5.07 3.08
C GLU A 174 5.41 -3.80 3.66
N VAL A 175 6.55 -3.38 3.11
CA VAL A 175 7.18 -2.09 3.36
C VAL A 175 6.79 -1.15 2.23
N PRO A 176 6.04 -0.06 2.49
CA PRO A 176 5.71 0.91 1.46
C PRO A 176 6.96 1.70 1.03
N PRO A 177 6.98 2.35 -0.13
CA PRO A 177 8.05 3.26 -0.46
C PRO A 177 8.05 4.46 0.51
N TYR A 178 9.23 4.81 1.01
CA TYR A 178 9.41 5.95 1.89
C TYR A 178 10.85 6.48 1.87
N ARG A 179 11.03 7.72 2.33
CA ARG A 179 12.33 8.32 2.57
C ARG A 179 12.33 9.19 3.82
N PHE A 180 13.49 9.50 4.33
CA PHE A 180 13.66 10.44 5.44
C PHE A 180 14.20 11.77 4.95
N GLU A 181 13.66 12.86 5.49
CA GLU A 181 14.26 14.20 5.47
C GLU A 181 14.50 14.61 6.92
N GLN A 182 15.73 14.43 7.42
CA GLN A 182 16.07 14.60 8.83
C GLN A 182 15.15 13.77 9.75
N ASP A 183 14.29 14.41 10.55
CA ASP A 183 13.33 13.77 11.45
C ASP A 183 11.92 13.68 10.86
N VAL A 184 11.75 13.98 9.57
CA VAL A 184 10.49 13.84 8.85
C VAL A 184 10.54 12.60 7.97
N LEU A 185 9.57 11.69 8.15
CA LEU A 185 9.33 10.55 7.28
C LEU A 185 8.35 10.95 6.18
N ILE A 186 8.67 10.65 4.93
CA ILE A 186 7.81 10.84 3.77
C ILE A 186 7.44 9.48 3.23
N ILE A 187 6.16 9.11 3.35
CA ILE A 187 5.60 7.85 2.88
C ILE A 187 5.01 8.06 1.48
N GLY A 188 5.29 7.16 0.55
CA GLY A 188 4.78 7.23 -0.82
C GLY A 188 5.77 7.82 -1.82
N GLU A 189 6.97 8.16 -1.37
CA GLU A 189 8.10 8.55 -2.22
C GLU A 189 9.28 7.61 -2.00
N ASP A 190 9.94 7.21 -3.10
CA ASP A 190 11.12 6.36 -3.05
C ASP A 190 12.40 7.18 -2.88
N VAL A 191 13.43 6.58 -2.24
CA VAL A 191 14.78 7.17 -2.15
C VAL A 191 15.41 7.33 -3.55
N ALA A 192 15.02 6.50 -4.51
CA ALA A 192 15.53 6.50 -5.89
C ALA A 192 14.97 7.64 -6.78
N ALA A 193 14.08 8.49 -6.26
CA ALA A 193 13.47 9.60 -7.02
C ALA A 193 14.24 10.93 -6.89
N MET A 194 15.53 10.90 -6.49
CA MET A 194 16.43 12.06 -6.52
C MET A 194 17.48 11.92 -7.62
#